data_666f2f00d546abc5818ec0adf443709e
#
_entry.id   666f2f00d546abc5818ec0adf443709e
#
_cell.length_a   1.000
_cell.length_b   1.000
_cell.length_c   1.000
_cell.angle_alpha   90.00
_cell.angle_beta   90.00
_cell.angle_gamma   90.00
#
_symmetry.space_group_name_H-M   'P 1'
#
loop_
_entity.id
_entity.type
_entity.pdbx_description
1 polymer ?
#
loop_
_entity_poly.entity_id
_entity_poly.type
_entity_poly.pdbx_seq_one_letter_code
_entity_poly.pdbx_strand_id
1 'polypeptide(L)'
;VKFRPPSRILSALLLLLFLASTRPLGAYSLLTHEQLIDLTWHDSIVPLLLSRYPNLTPAELQSARAYAYAGCVIQDIGYYPFGDKSFSNLTHYVRSGDFVVNLFRNANNANELAFAVGALSHYIGDSIGHAQATNLAVPIEFPKLADKFGRVVNYAQAPHQHVQIEFAFDIDQIAHHRFAPLQFLRHVGLRVPIRQLALAYYQTYGITEDFGKTGRRINVRGYRLAVHGLIPRAAYALTLLHRKHEPLETQSPDLDAIQKEVAAVSTQDDWDHWRRKAGIGTYILAGILYVIPKFGPLSLVAIKDPTSATEADYLHSVVQSTAALRHALARFTPPPPVRSTAIASQPDPQQQKPSPTQDLAALQAFFSKFRDPQHPLPNRDLDTGSVVKLGAYSLTDLTYARLLHKLTRQPSQPIPPGIKRDVLAYFANPPSDVVSREPAPMWAEVQADLIVLTNMPTSNEPEPYPTYGDDLNTSE
;
A
#
# COMPACT_ATOMS: atom_id res chain seq x y z
N VAL A 1 -15.85 15.22 41.89
CA VAL A 1 -16.58 14.71 40.73
C VAL A 1 -15.62 14.79 39.57
N LYS A 2 -14.98 13.65 39.17
CA LYS A 2 -14.13 13.57 37.98
C LYS A 2 -15.04 13.50 36.76
N PHE A 3 -15.15 14.59 36.02
CA PHE A 3 -15.82 14.63 34.72
C PHE A 3 -15.00 13.74 33.78
N ARG A 4 -15.47 12.53 33.45
CA ARG A 4 -15.02 11.75 32.29
C ARG A 4 -15.79 12.31 31.11
N PRO A 5 -15.12 12.96 30.13
CA PRO A 5 -15.80 13.35 28.91
C PRO A 5 -16.38 12.09 28.25
N PRO A 6 -17.59 12.15 27.71
CA PRO A 6 -18.18 11.00 27.04
C PRO A 6 -17.22 10.57 25.88
N SER A 7 -17.01 9.28 25.74
CA SER A 7 -16.07 8.68 24.78
C SER A 7 -16.26 9.19 23.32
N ARG A 8 -17.43 9.71 23.01
CA ARG A 8 -17.82 10.29 21.72
C ARG A 8 -17.20 11.67 21.45
N ILE A 9 -17.06 12.53 22.47
CA ILE A 9 -16.39 13.84 22.36
C ILE A 9 -14.88 13.64 22.18
N LEU A 10 -14.32 12.68 22.91
CA LEU A 10 -12.91 12.32 22.78
C LEU A 10 -12.61 11.76 21.36
N SER A 11 -13.50 10.95 20.80
CA SER A 11 -13.36 10.45 19.42
C SER A 11 -13.46 11.57 18.38
N ALA A 12 -14.33 12.54 18.56
CA ALA A 12 -14.44 13.70 17.67
C ALA A 12 -13.22 14.63 17.80
N LEU A 13 -12.74 14.87 19.01
CA LEU A 13 -11.50 15.63 19.27
C LEU A 13 -10.27 14.92 18.70
N LEU A 14 -10.16 13.61 18.85
CA LEU A 14 -9.09 12.81 18.26
C LEU A 14 -9.16 12.82 16.74
N LEU A 15 -10.35 12.81 16.13
CA LEU A 15 -10.52 12.93 14.69
C LEU A 15 -10.14 14.35 14.21
N LEU A 16 -10.50 15.40 14.94
CA LEU A 16 -10.10 16.77 14.63
C LEU A 16 -8.59 16.95 14.74
N LEU A 17 -7.97 16.41 15.78
CA LEU A 17 -6.51 16.34 15.93
C LEU A 17 -5.86 15.52 14.81
N PHE A 18 -6.48 14.43 14.39
CA PHE A 18 -6.06 13.58 13.29
C PHE A 18 -6.10 14.36 11.98
N LEU A 19 -7.22 14.98 11.63
CA LEU A 19 -7.36 15.80 10.42
C LEU A 19 -6.43 17.03 10.43
N ALA A 20 -6.15 17.59 11.60
CA ALA A 20 -5.21 18.70 11.77
C ALA A 20 -3.73 18.27 11.68
N SER A 21 -3.41 17.02 11.96
CA SER A 21 -2.05 16.47 11.94
C SER A 21 -1.70 15.69 10.67
N THR A 22 -2.68 15.44 9.79
CA THR A 22 -2.42 14.73 8.53
C THR A 22 -1.58 15.58 7.61
N ARG A 23 -0.41 15.07 7.27
CA ARG A 23 0.35 15.49 6.12
C ARG A 23 -0.16 14.66 4.92
N PRO A 24 -0.03 15.17 3.69
CA PRO A 24 -0.62 14.50 2.53
C PRO A 24 -0.18 13.02 2.43
N LEU A 25 -1.15 12.18 2.18
CA LEU A 25 -1.05 10.74 1.96
C LEU A 25 -0.83 10.48 0.46
N GLY A 26 -0.32 9.34 0.08
CA GLY A 26 -0.02 9.03 -1.33
C GLY A 26 -1.08 8.16 -2.00
N ALA A 27 -1.02 8.06 -3.25
CA ALA A 27 -1.59 7.31 -4.36
C ALA A 27 -3.08 7.04 -4.48
N TYR A 28 -3.49 5.82 -4.37
CA TYR A 28 -4.88 5.53 -4.12
C TYR A 28 -5.19 5.80 -2.65
N SER A 29 -6.37 6.32 -2.39
CA SER A 29 -6.84 6.36 -1.02
C SER A 29 -7.07 4.94 -0.49
N LEU A 30 -7.12 4.82 0.81
CA LEU A 30 -7.24 3.57 1.55
C LEU A 30 -8.26 2.58 0.98
N LEU A 31 -9.47 3.07 0.65
CA LEU A 31 -10.58 2.18 0.30
C LEU A 31 -10.42 1.57 -1.08
N THR A 32 -9.75 2.27 -2.00
CA THR A 32 -9.40 1.71 -3.31
C THR A 32 -8.39 0.57 -3.17
N HIS A 33 -7.36 0.69 -2.33
CA HIS A 33 -6.43 -0.41 -2.06
C HIS A 33 -7.12 -1.64 -1.46
N GLU A 34 -8.05 -1.41 -0.53
CA GLU A 34 -8.84 -2.50 0.04
C GLU A 34 -9.78 -3.13 -0.99
N GLN A 35 -10.30 -2.34 -1.92
CA GLN A 35 -11.14 -2.84 -3.03
C GLN A 35 -10.35 -3.79 -3.94
N LEU A 36 -9.09 -3.51 -4.24
CA LEU A 36 -8.26 -4.43 -5.03
C LEU A 36 -8.14 -5.81 -4.37
N ILE A 37 -8.04 -5.84 -3.04
CA ILE A 37 -8.08 -7.11 -2.28
C ILE A 37 -9.46 -7.76 -2.38
N ASP A 38 -10.54 -7.00 -2.21
CA ASP A 38 -11.91 -7.53 -2.29
C ASP A 38 -12.18 -8.16 -3.67
N LEU A 39 -11.84 -7.47 -4.74
CA LEU A 39 -12.08 -7.92 -6.12
C LEU A 39 -11.26 -9.15 -6.52
N THR A 40 -10.12 -9.37 -5.88
CA THR A 40 -9.21 -10.49 -6.20
C THR A 40 -9.21 -11.60 -5.14
N TRP A 41 -9.97 -11.43 -4.05
CA TRP A 41 -9.93 -12.35 -2.92
C TRP A 41 -10.32 -13.78 -3.28
N HIS A 42 -11.49 -13.95 -3.87
CA HIS A 42 -12.06 -15.29 -4.14
C HIS A 42 -11.46 -15.98 -5.35
N ASP A 43 -11.13 -15.22 -6.38
CA ASP A 43 -10.70 -15.78 -7.67
C ASP A 43 -9.18 -15.96 -7.80
N SER A 44 -8.41 -15.24 -7.01
CA SER A 44 -6.95 -15.21 -7.14
C SER A 44 -6.21 -15.41 -5.82
N ILE A 45 -6.56 -14.70 -4.74
CA ILE A 45 -5.83 -14.76 -3.48
C ILE A 45 -6.10 -16.07 -2.75
N VAL A 46 -7.35 -16.46 -2.56
CA VAL A 46 -7.71 -17.74 -1.90
C VAL A 46 -7.15 -18.94 -2.66
N PRO A 47 -7.25 -19.05 -4.00
CA PRO A 47 -6.60 -20.10 -4.75
C PRO A 47 -5.08 -20.18 -4.53
N LEU A 48 -4.40 -19.04 -4.52
CA LEU A 48 -2.97 -18.98 -4.21
C LEU A 48 -2.69 -19.50 -2.80
N LEU A 49 -3.42 -19.04 -1.77
CA LEU A 49 -3.24 -19.49 -0.40
C LEU A 49 -3.47 -20.99 -0.27
N LEU A 50 -4.54 -21.51 -0.85
CA LEU A 50 -4.87 -22.94 -0.81
C LEU A 50 -3.89 -23.80 -1.63
N SER A 51 -3.26 -23.26 -2.67
CA SER A 51 -2.23 -23.98 -3.42
C SER A 51 -0.96 -24.21 -2.57
N ARG A 52 -0.71 -23.36 -1.60
CA ARG A 52 0.44 -23.43 -0.70
C ARG A 52 0.09 -24.07 0.64
N TYR A 53 -1.12 -23.85 1.11
CA TYR A 53 -1.63 -24.28 2.41
C TYR A 53 -3.00 -24.92 2.22
N PRO A 54 -3.08 -26.17 1.68
CA PRO A 54 -4.34 -26.76 1.19
C PRO A 54 -5.38 -27.05 2.29
N ASN A 55 -4.96 -27.07 3.56
CA ASN A 55 -5.82 -27.41 4.69
C ASN A 55 -6.30 -26.16 5.48
N LEU A 56 -6.26 -24.96 4.90
CA LEU A 56 -6.75 -23.78 5.57
C LEU A 56 -8.25 -23.85 5.81
N THR A 57 -8.63 -23.63 7.06
CA THR A 57 -10.01 -23.48 7.48
C THR A 57 -10.57 -22.12 7.07
N PRO A 58 -11.91 -21.94 7.02
CA PRO A 58 -12.52 -20.63 6.81
C PRO A 58 -12.03 -19.56 7.80
N ALA A 59 -11.81 -19.91 9.07
CA ALA A 59 -11.30 -18.98 10.08
C ALA A 59 -9.85 -18.55 9.80
N GLU A 60 -9.01 -19.45 9.30
CA GLU A 60 -7.63 -19.13 8.90
C GLU A 60 -7.59 -18.26 7.63
N LEU A 61 -8.47 -18.53 6.66
CA LEU A 61 -8.65 -17.65 5.49
C LEU A 61 -9.12 -16.25 5.92
N GLN A 62 -10.02 -16.19 6.90
CA GLN A 62 -10.46 -14.93 7.48
C GLN A 62 -9.29 -14.18 8.13
N SER A 63 -8.46 -14.89 8.91
CA SER A 63 -7.24 -14.30 9.46
C SER A 63 -6.32 -13.78 8.35
N ALA A 64 -6.05 -14.58 7.34
CA ALA A 64 -5.21 -14.20 6.20
C ALA A 64 -5.73 -12.94 5.48
N ARG A 65 -7.06 -12.77 5.35
CA ARG A 65 -7.65 -11.56 4.75
C ARG A 65 -7.31 -10.29 5.56
N ALA A 66 -7.30 -10.38 6.90
CA ALA A 66 -6.89 -9.26 7.75
C ALA A 66 -5.41 -8.88 7.55
N TYR A 67 -4.54 -9.84 7.23
CA TYR A 67 -3.17 -9.57 6.84
C TYR A 67 -3.06 -8.98 5.43
N ALA A 68 -3.86 -9.44 4.47
CA ALA A 68 -3.90 -8.87 3.13
C ALA A 68 -4.29 -7.39 3.15
N TYR A 69 -5.33 -7.02 3.91
CA TYR A 69 -5.72 -5.61 4.11
C TYR A 69 -4.62 -4.79 4.79
N ALA A 70 -3.90 -5.35 5.76
CA ALA A 70 -2.77 -4.64 6.35
C ALA A 70 -1.63 -4.45 5.35
N GLY A 71 -1.39 -5.45 4.51
CA GLY A 71 -0.37 -5.40 3.47
C GLY A 71 -0.67 -4.37 2.39
N CYS A 72 -1.95 -4.24 1.96
CA CYS A 72 -2.30 -3.38 0.85
C CYS A 72 -2.15 -1.88 1.12
N VAL A 73 -1.84 -1.48 2.34
CA VAL A 73 -1.56 -0.08 2.70
C VAL A 73 -0.32 0.07 3.59
N ILE A 74 0.52 -0.97 3.67
CA ILE A 74 1.70 -0.94 4.55
C ILE A 74 2.73 0.09 4.11
N GLN A 75 2.88 0.32 2.81
CA GLN A 75 3.81 1.30 2.28
C GLN A 75 3.47 2.71 2.77
N ASP A 76 2.19 2.99 3.02
CA ASP A 76 1.68 4.27 3.48
C ASP A 76 1.76 4.52 4.99
N ILE A 77 2.18 3.53 5.78
CA ILE A 77 2.17 3.63 7.24
C ILE A 77 2.90 4.87 7.78
N GLY A 78 3.92 5.35 7.06
CA GLY A 78 4.71 6.52 7.44
C GLY A 78 3.99 7.84 7.22
N TYR A 79 2.96 7.87 6.39
CA TYR A 79 2.16 9.07 6.11
C TYR A 79 1.03 9.27 7.11
N TYR A 80 0.61 8.22 7.82
CA TYR A 80 -0.38 8.31 8.88
C TYR A 80 0.16 9.03 10.13
N PRO A 81 -0.70 9.54 11.02
CA PRO A 81 -0.29 10.18 12.25
C PRO A 81 0.71 9.35 13.04
N PHE A 82 1.76 10.03 13.51
CA PHE A 82 2.89 9.41 14.21
C PHE A 82 3.73 8.45 13.35
N GLY A 83 3.49 8.43 12.03
CA GLY A 83 4.25 7.65 11.07
C GLY A 83 5.65 8.20 10.82
N ASP A 84 6.55 7.33 10.38
CA ASP A 84 7.87 7.72 9.89
C ASP A 84 7.84 7.83 8.37
N LYS A 85 7.83 9.05 7.86
CA LYS A 85 7.84 9.32 6.42
C LYS A 85 9.03 8.67 5.69
N SER A 86 10.15 8.45 6.39
CA SER A 86 11.31 7.82 5.74
C SER A 86 11.00 6.38 5.35
N PHE A 87 10.16 5.67 6.12
CA PHE A 87 9.69 4.33 5.77
C PHE A 87 8.88 4.36 4.47
N SER A 88 7.83 5.21 4.42
CA SER A 88 6.96 5.28 3.24
C SER A 88 7.71 5.80 2.01
N ASN A 89 8.57 6.80 2.14
CA ASN A 89 9.39 7.26 1.02
C ASN A 89 10.30 6.13 0.49
N LEU A 90 10.94 5.34 1.37
CA LEU A 90 11.76 4.21 0.92
C LEU A 90 10.93 3.18 0.17
N THR A 91 9.77 2.78 0.70
CA THR A 91 8.93 1.76 0.10
C THR A 91 8.24 2.19 -1.20
N HIS A 92 8.12 3.50 -1.45
CA HIS A 92 7.57 4.05 -2.69
C HIS A 92 8.63 4.35 -3.75
N TYR A 93 9.83 4.81 -3.35
CA TYR A 93 10.77 5.40 -4.30
C TYR A 93 12.08 4.64 -4.45
N VAL A 94 12.43 3.79 -3.49
CA VAL A 94 13.71 3.09 -3.48
C VAL A 94 13.48 1.59 -3.39
N ARG A 95 13.90 0.85 -4.40
CA ARG A 95 13.81 -0.62 -4.43
C ARG A 95 12.39 -1.14 -4.05
N SER A 96 11.37 -0.46 -4.53
CA SER A 96 9.96 -0.74 -4.20
C SER A 96 9.53 -2.15 -4.60
N GLY A 97 9.97 -2.63 -5.77
CA GLY A 97 9.75 -4.01 -6.21
C GLY A 97 10.50 -5.02 -5.34
N ASP A 98 11.76 -4.74 -5.00
CA ASP A 98 12.56 -5.63 -4.13
C ASP A 98 11.98 -5.72 -2.72
N PHE A 99 11.37 -4.65 -2.20
CA PHE A 99 10.67 -4.68 -0.91
C PHE A 99 9.53 -5.70 -0.92
N VAL A 100 8.69 -5.67 -1.94
CA VAL A 100 7.60 -6.64 -2.11
C VAL A 100 8.15 -8.06 -2.27
N VAL A 101 9.18 -8.24 -3.11
CA VAL A 101 9.84 -9.54 -3.29
C VAL A 101 10.38 -10.10 -1.97
N ASN A 102 11.00 -9.26 -1.14
CA ASN A 102 11.52 -9.68 0.15
C ASN A 102 10.40 -10.02 1.15
N LEU A 103 9.23 -9.38 1.08
CA LEU A 103 8.07 -9.83 1.85
C LEU A 103 7.64 -11.24 1.44
N PHE A 104 7.56 -11.56 0.15
CA PHE A 104 7.26 -12.91 -0.31
C PHE A 104 8.31 -13.93 0.12
N ARG A 105 9.61 -13.58 0.01
CA ARG A 105 10.72 -14.48 0.41
C ARG A 105 10.71 -14.83 1.89
N ASN A 106 10.20 -13.94 2.72
CA ASN A 106 10.15 -14.11 4.18
C ASN A 106 8.77 -14.59 4.69
N ALA A 107 7.85 -14.95 3.80
CA ALA A 107 6.55 -15.47 4.18
C ALA A 107 6.64 -16.96 4.56
N ASN A 108 6.37 -17.29 5.83
CA ASN A 108 6.50 -18.65 6.37
C ASN A 108 5.14 -19.32 6.63
N ASN A 109 4.04 -18.61 6.48
CA ASN A 109 2.68 -19.10 6.69
C ASN A 109 1.68 -18.33 5.83
N ALA A 110 0.42 -18.77 5.81
CA ALA A 110 -0.64 -18.18 4.99
C ALA A 110 -0.90 -16.70 5.31
N ASN A 111 -0.78 -16.28 6.56
CA ASN A 111 -0.98 -14.90 6.98
C ASN A 111 0.13 -13.99 6.43
N GLU A 112 1.37 -14.41 6.53
CA GLU A 112 2.52 -13.68 6.00
C GLU A 112 2.51 -13.63 4.47
N LEU A 113 2.09 -14.72 3.81
CA LEU A 113 1.89 -14.73 2.36
C LEU A 113 0.77 -13.76 1.94
N ALA A 114 -0.35 -13.75 2.65
CA ALA A 114 -1.45 -12.81 2.39
C ALA A 114 -1.03 -11.33 2.58
N PHE A 115 -0.19 -11.06 3.59
CA PHE A 115 0.40 -9.73 3.80
C PHE A 115 1.30 -9.31 2.62
N ALA A 116 2.15 -10.21 2.13
CA ALA A 116 2.98 -9.96 0.95
C ALA A 116 2.14 -9.71 -0.32
N VAL A 117 1.04 -10.46 -0.50
CA VAL A 117 0.06 -10.23 -1.58
C VAL A 117 -0.57 -8.84 -1.45
N GLY A 118 -0.92 -8.43 -0.23
CA GLY A 118 -1.40 -7.06 0.02
C GLY A 118 -0.38 -6.00 -0.42
N ALA A 119 0.89 -6.14 -0.04
CA ALA A 119 1.95 -5.21 -0.45
C ALA A 119 2.18 -5.22 -1.98
N LEU A 120 2.01 -6.36 -2.65
CA LEU A 120 2.01 -6.44 -4.12
C LEU A 120 0.83 -5.68 -4.73
N SER A 121 -0.37 -5.79 -4.13
CA SER A 121 -1.54 -5.06 -4.62
C SER A 121 -1.36 -3.55 -4.52
N HIS A 122 -0.73 -3.05 -3.45
CA HIS A 122 -0.36 -1.66 -3.31
C HIS A 122 0.63 -1.22 -4.40
N TYR A 123 1.75 -1.95 -4.53
CA TYR A 123 2.76 -1.67 -5.56
C TYR A 123 2.15 -1.57 -6.97
N ILE A 124 1.24 -2.47 -7.33
CA ILE A 124 0.54 -2.46 -8.62
C ILE A 124 -0.47 -1.31 -8.69
N GLY A 125 -1.29 -1.16 -7.66
CA GLY A 125 -2.33 -0.13 -7.59
C GLY A 125 -1.75 1.27 -7.75
N ASP A 126 -0.69 1.58 -7.01
CA ASP A 126 -0.02 2.88 -7.09
C ASP A 126 0.64 3.10 -8.44
N SER A 127 1.45 2.15 -8.89
CA SER A 127 2.15 2.28 -10.17
C SER A 127 1.20 2.58 -11.34
N ILE A 128 -0.03 2.04 -11.31
CA ILE A 128 -1.05 2.23 -12.36
C ILE A 128 -1.94 3.43 -12.02
N GLY A 129 -2.44 3.50 -10.79
CA GLY A 129 -3.41 4.50 -10.37
C GLY A 129 -2.89 5.92 -10.45
N HIS A 130 -1.66 6.17 -10.00
CA HIS A 130 -1.05 7.50 -10.16
C HIS A 130 -0.88 7.86 -11.62
N ALA A 131 -0.24 6.98 -12.40
CA ALA A 131 0.11 7.27 -13.77
C ALA A 131 -1.12 7.46 -14.67
N GLN A 132 -2.19 6.69 -14.46
CA GLN A 132 -3.36 6.63 -15.34
C GLN A 132 -4.57 7.41 -14.83
N ALA A 133 -4.60 7.78 -13.54
CA ALA A 133 -5.73 8.50 -12.97
C ALA A 133 -5.30 9.76 -12.20
N THR A 134 -4.68 9.60 -11.02
CA THR A 134 -4.50 10.72 -10.09
C THR A 134 -3.66 11.86 -10.68
N ASN A 135 -2.52 11.56 -11.32
CA ASN A 135 -1.65 12.57 -11.93
C ASN A 135 -2.30 13.30 -13.12
N LEU A 136 -3.26 12.68 -13.78
CA LEU A 136 -4.04 13.26 -14.87
C LEU A 136 -5.22 14.08 -14.35
N ALA A 137 -5.85 13.63 -13.28
CA ALA A 137 -7.00 14.28 -12.67
C ALA A 137 -6.63 15.60 -11.97
N VAL A 138 -5.46 15.67 -11.29
CA VAL A 138 -5.04 16.88 -10.58
C VAL A 138 -5.08 18.13 -11.45
N PRO A 139 -4.49 18.20 -12.65
CA PRO A 139 -4.55 19.39 -13.49
C PRO A 139 -5.95 19.68 -14.07
N ILE A 140 -6.79 18.67 -14.24
CA ILE A 140 -8.18 18.83 -14.71
C ILE A 140 -9.02 19.48 -13.62
N GLU A 141 -8.95 18.96 -12.40
CA GLU A 141 -9.74 19.45 -11.26
C GLU A 141 -9.18 20.75 -10.65
N PHE A 142 -7.91 21.04 -10.88
CA PHE A 142 -7.19 22.25 -10.43
C PHE A 142 -6.48 22.95 -11.60
N PRO A 143 -7.20 23.67 -12.47
CA PRO A 143 -6.65 24.24 -13.73
C PRO A 143 -5.42 25.15 -13.53
N LYS A 144 -5.32 25.86 -12.40
CA LYS A 144 -4.12 26.67 -12.07
C LYS A 144 -2.84 25.83 -11.96
N LEU A 145 -2.95 24.56 -11.65
CA LEU A 145 -1.81 23.65 -11.63
C LEU A 145 -1.46 23.19 -13.05
N ALA A 146 -2.44 23.06 -13.93
CA ALA A 146 -2.21 22.80 -15.35
C ALA A 146 -1.40 23.95 -16.00
N ASP A 147 -1.72 25.20 -15.69
CA ASP A 147 -0.98 26.38 -16.18
C ASP A 147 0.48 26.35 -15.73
N LYS A 148 0.75 25.83 -14.52
CA LYS A 148 2.09 25.81 -13.92
C LYS A 148 2.93 24.59 -14.30
N PHE A 149 2.32 23.43 -14.38
CA PHE A 149 3.02 22.13 -14.48
C PHE A 149 2.65 21.31 -15.72
N GLY A 150 1.63 21.74 -16.49
CA GLY A 150 1.16 21.03 -17.66
C GLY A 150 0.08 19.98 -17.36
N ARG A 151 -0.05 19.00 -18.26
CA ARG A 151 -1.15 18.01 -18.24
C ARG A 151 -0.99 16.88 -17.22
N VAL A 152 0.16 16.73 -16.64
CA VAL A 152 0.48 15.71 -15.63
C VAL A 152 1.04 16.42 -14.43
N VAL A 153 0.39 16.27 -13.28
CA VAL A 153 0.82 16.88 -12.02
C VAL A 153 0.94 15.79 -10.97
N ASN A 154 2.18 15.47 -10.62
CA ASN A 154 2.49 14.43 -9.66
C ASN A 154 2.47 14.92 -8.21
N TYR A 155 2.63 13.97 -7.26
CA TYR A 155 2.61 14.27 -5.83
C TYR A 155 3.69 15.28 -5.41
N ALA A 156 4.90 15.22 -5.95
CA ALA A 156 5.97 16.18 -5.61
C ALA A 156 5.61 17.64 -5.94
N GLN A 157 4.82 17.83 -6.99
CA GLN A 157 4.41 19.15 -7.49
C GLN A 157 3.23 19.75 -6.73
N ALA A 158 2.26 18.91 -6.33
CA ALA A 158 1.03 19.38 -5.68
C ALA A 158 0.49 18.35 -4.67
N PRO A 159 1.22 18.06 -3.57
CA PRO A 159 0.90 16.94 -2.67
C PRO A 159 -0.48 17.08 -2.01
N HIS A 160 -0.94 18.29 -1.76
CA HIS A 160 -2.24 18.52 -1.12
C HIS A 160 -3.41 18.20 -2.06
N GLN A 161 -3.34 18.72 -3.29
CA GLN A 161 -4.38 18.51 -4.31
C GLN A 161 -4.39 17.05 -4.78
N HIS A 162 -3.24 16.43 -4.83
CA HIS A 162 -3.10 15.02 -5.15
C HIS A 162 -3.93 14.16 -4.20
N VAL A 163 -3.73 14.34 -2.88
CA VAL A 163 -4.50 13.62 -1.85
C VAL A 163 -5.99 13.95 -1.86
N GLN A 164 -6.36 15.22 -2.20
CA GLN A 164 -7.77 15.57 -2.34
C GLN A 164 -8.46 14.77 -3.44
N ILE A 165 -7.78 14.56 -4.59
CA ILE A 165 -8.30 13.77 -5.71
C ILE A 165 -8.49 12.30 -5.32
N GLU A 166 -7.52 11.71 -4.67
CA GLU A 166 -7.61 10.31 -4.21
C GLU A 166 -8.80 10.10 -3.27
N PHE A 167 -8.96 11.01 -2.31
CA PHE A 167 -10.10 10.99 -1.41
C PHE A 167 -11.43 11.22 -2.14
N ALA A 168 -11.42 12.08 -3.17
CA ALA A 168 -12.60 12.33 -3.97
C ALA A 168 -13.06 11.07 -4.70
N PHE A 169 -12.12 10.31 -5.27
CA PHE A 169 -12.42 9.02 -5.90
C PHE A 169 -13.02 8.03 -4.91
N ASP A 170 -12.43 7.86 -3.72
CA ASP A 170 -12.98 6.95 -2.70
C ASP A 170 -14.43 7.33 -2.33
N ILE A 171 -14.69 8.63 -2.12
CA ILE A 171 -16.02 9.11 -1.74
C ILE A 171 -17.03 8.93 -2.87
N ASP A 172 -16.62 9.21 -4.09
CA ASP A 172 -17.43 9.01 -5.29
C ASP A 172 -17.82 7.53 -5.45
N GLN A 173 -16.87 6.61 -5.31
CA GLN A 173 -17.14 5.18 -5.40
C GLN A 173 -18.07 4.69 -4.29
N ILE A 174 -17.97 5.23 -3.07
CA ILE A 174 -18.92 4.93 -2.00
C ILE A 174 -20.31 5.45 -2.37
N ALA A 175 -20.40 6.68 -2.88
CA ALA A 175 -21.66 7.32 -3.23
C ALA A 175 -22.43 6.54 -4.30
N HIS A 176 -21.70 5.97 -5.26
CA HIS A 176 -22.24 5.16 -6.35
C HIS A 176 -22.32 3.66 -6.07
N HIS A 177 -22.14 3.23 -4.83
CA HIS A 177 -22.21 1.81 -4.43
C HIS A 177 -21.24 0.87 -5.15
N ARG A 178 -20.06 1.36 -5.51
CA ARG A 178 -19.02 0.61 -6.23
C ARG A 178 -17.91 0.05 -5.35
N PHE A 179 -18.04 0.24 -4.04
CA PHE A 179 -17.29 -0.51 -3.04
C PHE A 179 -18.18 -1.57 -2.39
N ALA A 180 -17.65 -2.25 -1.39
CA ALA A 180 -18.47 -3.06 -0.50
C ALA A 180 -19.68 -2.27 0.02
N PRO A 181 -20.80 -2.93 0.37
CA PRO A 181 -22.04 -2.25 0.72
C PRO A 181 -21.82 -1.08 1.70
N LEU A 182 -22.37 0.09 1.38
CA LEU A 182 -22.21 1.36 2.11
C LEU A 182 -22.43 1.29 3.60
N GLN A 183 -23.31 0.38 4.03
CA GLN A 183 -23.62 0.18 5.44
C GLN A 183 -22.44 -0.35 6.27
N PHE A 184 -21.39 -0.84 5.60
CA PHE A 184 -20.26 -1.48 6.25
C PHE A 184 -19.02 -0.59 6.17
N LEU A 185 -18.55 -0.15 7.32
CA LEU A 185 -17.42 0.78 7.43
C LEU A 185 -16.18 0.17 8.08
N ARG A 186 -16.23 -1.11 8.46
CA ARG A 186 -15.23 -1.69 9.32
C ARG A 186 -14.82 -3.08 8.87
N HIS A 187 -13.53 -3.29 8.75
CA HIS A 187 -12.92 -4.57 8.45
C HIS A 187 -12.76 -5.44 9.70
N VAL A 188 -12.52 -6.72 9.48
CA VAL A 188 -12.23 -7.71 10.54
C VAL A 188 -11.00 -7.36 11.35
N GLY A 189 -10.20 -6.47 10.88
CA GLY A 189 -8.98 -6.05 11.53
C GLY A 189 -7.84 -5.93 10.53
N LEU A 190 -6.77 -5.32 10.99
CA LEU A 190 -5.53 -5.17 10.26
C LEU A 190 -4.42 -5.81 11.09
N ARG A 191 -3.72 -6.77 10.50
CA ARG A 191 -2.66 -7.51 11.19
C ARG A 191 -1.34 -7.37 10.44
N VAL A 192 -0.30 -6.90 11.14
CA VAL A 192 1.03 -6.66 10.57
C VAL A 192 2.00 -7.71 11.13
N PRO A 193 2.63 -8.52 10.28
CA PRO A 193 3.63 -9.51 10.70
C PRO A 193 4.97 -8.81 10.90
N ILE A 194 5.20 -8.29 12.10
CA ILE A 194 6.32 -7.40 12.45
C ILE A 194 7.68 -8.01 12.08
N ARG A 195 7.87 -9.31 12.34
CA ARG A 195 9.14 -9.99 12.04
C ARG A 195 9.41 -10.05 10.54
N GLN A 196 8.43 -10.46 9.74
CA GLN A 196 8.53 -10.49 8.27
C GLN A 196 8.83 -9.10 7.71
N LEU A 197 8.08 -8.09 8.19
CA LEU A 197 8.25 -6.71 7.76
C LEU A 197 9.66 -6.19 8.08
N ALA A 198 10.15 -6.41 9.30
CA ALA A 198 11.47 -5.97 9.72
C ALA A 198 12.59 -6.63 8.92
N LEU A 199 12.46 -7.93 8.66
CA LEU A 199 13.43 -8.69 7.86
C LEU A 199 13.44 -8.23 6.40
N ALA A 200 12.28 -8.09 5.78
CA ALA A 200 12.16 -7.58 4.42
C ALA A 200 12.73 -6.15 4.28
N TYR A 201 12.46 -5.29 5.28
CA TYR A 201 12.97 -3.93 5.32
C TYR A 201 14.50 -3.88 5.40
N TYR A 202 15.12 -4.70 6.28
CA TYR A 202 16.58 -4.81 6.36
C TYR A 202 17.19 -5.34 5.05
N GLN A 203 16.65 -6.41 4.49
CA GLN A 203 17.14 -7.00 3.25
C GLN A 203 17.04 -6.05 2.06
N THR A 204 16.07 -5.14 2.09
CA THR A 204 15.85 -4.18 1.01
C THR A 204 16.69 -2.92 1.18
N TYR A 205 16.78 -2.38 2.39
CA TYR A 205 17.36 -1.04 2.62
C TYR A 205 18.65 -1.05 3.44
N GLY A 206 19.07 -2.19 3.97
CA GLY A 206 20.27 -2.28 4.81
C GLY A 206 20.10 -1.61 6.19
N ILE A 207 18.87 -1.29 6.57
CA ILE A 207 18.55 -0.56 7.81
C ILE A 207 17.81 -1.51 8.75
N THR A 208 18.38 -1.75 9.92
CA THR A 208 17.70 -2.45 11.00
C THR A 208 16.65 -1.54 11.63
N GLU A 209 15.41 -1.99 11.68
CA GLU A 209 14.30 -1.24 12.25
C GLU A 209 13.51 -2.11 13.22
N ASP A 210 13.43 -1.65 14.48
CA ASP A 210 12.61 -2.31 15.48
C ASP A 210 11.19 -1.74 15.48
N PHE A 211 10.32 -2.33 14.67
CA PHE A 211 8.90 -1.99 14.62
C PHE A 211 8.16 -2.28 15.94
N GLY A 212 8.76 -3.04 16.85
CA GLY A 212 8.26 -3.33 18.20
C GLY A 212 8.58 -2.27 19.25
N LYS A 213 9.57 -1.39 19.02
CA LYS A 213 9.88 -0.27 19.95
C LYS A 213 8.67 0.61 20.20
N THR A 214 8.62 1.24 21.38
CA THR A 214 7.48 2.06 21.82
C THR A 214 7.06 3.08 20.76
N GLY A 215 8.00 3.80 20.14
CA GLY A 215 7.72 4.74 19.05
C GLY A 215 7.10 4.07 17.81
N ARG A 216 7.60 2.91 17.43
CA ARG A 216 7.06 2.15 16.29
C ARG A 216 5.77 1.43 16.62
N ARG A 217 5.60 0.96 17.87
CA ARG A 217 4.29 0.45 18.35
C ARG A 217 3.21 1.52 18.27
N ILE A 218 3.50 2.75 18.66
CA ILE A 218 2.57 3.87 18.50
C ILE A 218 2.26 4.08 17.01
N ASN A 219 3.25 4.03 16.13
CA ASN A 219 3.06 4.14 14.69
C ASN A 219 2.14 3.05 14.14
N VAL A 220 2.40 1.78 14.44
CA VAL A 220 1.54 0.66 14.02
C VAL A 220 0.14 0.76 14.64
N ARG A 221 0.03 1.19 15.90
CA ARG A 221 -1.28 1.43 16.54
C ARG A 221 -2.02 2.61 15.92
N GLY A 222 -1.32 3.70 15.63
CA GLY A 222 -1.88 4.87 14.94
C GLY A 222 -2.38 4.51 13.55
N TYR A 223 -1.61 3.75 12.80
CA TYR A 223 -1.97 3.19 11.51
C TYR A 223 -3.26 2.33 11.61
N ARG A 224 -3.28 1.34 12.52
CA ARG A 224 -4.47 0.51 12.73
C ARG A 224 -5.70 1.34 13.11
N LEU A 225 -5.55 2.33 14.01
CA LEU A 225 -6.64 3.23 14.38
C LEU A 225 -7.15 4.03 13.17
N ALA A 226 -6.24 4.57 12.37
CA ALA A 226 -6.58 5.35 11.18
C ALA A 226 -7.33 4.51 10.15
N VAL A 227 -6.73 3.42 9.73
CA VAL A 227 -7.20 2.56 8.63
C VAL A 227 -8.45 1.76 9.03
N HIS A 228 -8.50 1.26 10.27
CA HIS A 228 -9.62 0.45 10.74
C HIS A 228 -10.87 1.27 11.12
N GLY A 229 -10.71 2.53 11.49
CA GLY A 229 -11.81 3.25 12.10
C GLY A 229 -12.02 4.70 11.69
N LEU A 230 -10.97 5.49 11.56
CA LEU A 230 -11.12 6.93 11.33
C LEU A 230 -11.39 7.26 9.85
N ILE A 231 -10.56 6.77 8.95
CA ILE A 231 -10.67 7.07 7.52
C ILE A 231 -11.98 6.54 6.93
N PRO A 232 -12.38 5.27 7.14
CA PRO A 232 -13.65 4.78 6.62
C PRO A 232 -14.87 5.57 7.15
N ARG A 233 -14.82 5.99 8.42
CA ARG A 233 -15.91 6.82 8.99
C ARG A 233 -15.92 8.21 8.39
N ALA A 234 -14.77 8.82 8.18
CA ALA A 234 -14.67 10.13 7.55
C ALA A 234 -15.17 10.08 6.10
N ALA A 235 -14.74 9.09 5.33
CA ALA A 235 -15.19 8.88 3.96
C ALA A 235 -16.71 8.71 3.88
N TYR A 236 -17.28 7.85 4.72
CA TYR A 236 -18.74 7.66 4.75
C TYR A 236 -19.49 8.91 5.23
N ALA A 237 -18.96 9.63 6.23
CA ALA A 237 -19.56 10.87 6.68
C ALA A 237 -19.59 11.95 5.58
N LEU A 238 -18.49 12.05 4.80
CA LEU A 238 -18.41 12.93 3.64
C LEU A 238 -19.36 12.50 2.53
N THR A 239 -19.47 11.21 2.24
CA THR A 239 -20.45 10.66 1.30
C THR A 239 -21.89 11.06 1.64
N LEU A 240 -22.26 11.08 2.94
CA LEU A 240 -23.59 11.54 3.37
C LEU A 240 -23.84 13.02 3.05
N LEU A 241 -22.78 13.85 2.99
CA LEU A 241 -22.87 15.25 2.63
C LEU A 241 -22.96 15.46 1.10
N HIS A 242 -22.40 14.53 0.33
CA HIS A 242 -22.33 14.58 -1.13
C HIS A 242 -23.44 13.76 -1.84
N ARG A 243 -24.45 13.30 -1.13
CA ARG A 243 -25.52 12.41 -1.61
C ARG A 243 -26.42 12.95 -2.74
N LYS A 244 -26.24 14.17 -3.19
CA LYS A 244 -27.08 14.81 -4.22
C LYS A 244 -26.52 14.70 -5.64
N HIS A 245 -25.55 13.80 -5.85
CA HIS A 245 -24.93 13.69 -7.16
C HIS A 245 -25.82 12.91 -8.11
N GLU A 246 -25.97 13.46 -9.30
CA GLU A 246 -26.62 12.77 -10.41
C GLU A 246 -25.74 11.58 -10.83
N PRO A 247 -26.37 10.44 -11.21
CA PRO A 247 -25.62 9.32 -11.76
C PRO A 247 -24.81 9.78 -12.97
N LEU A 248 -23.61 9.26 -13.16
CA LEU A 248 -22.87 9.44 -14.40
C LEU A 248 -23.77 9.03 -15.58
N GLU A 249 -23.98 9.97 -16.50
CA GLU A 249 -24.72 9.69 -17.73
C GLU A 249 -23.94 8.79 -18.70
N THR A 250 -22.63 8.62 -18.46
CA THR A 250 -21.75 7.92 -19.40
C THR A 250 -21.57 6.47 -18.96
N GLN A 251 -22.29 5.55 -19.59
CA GLN A 251 -21.96 4.14 -19.54
C GLN A 251 -20.61 3.91 -20.20
N SER A 252 -19.70 3.24 -19.48
CA SER A 252 -18.41 2.81 -20.01
C SER A 252 -18.20 1.31 -19.76
N PRO A 253 -17.47 0.60 -20.63
CA PRO A 253 -17.16 -0.81 -20.40
C PRO A 253 -16.46 -1.08 -19.06
N ASP A 254 -15.64 -0.14 -18.59
CA ASP A 254 -14.96 -0.25 -17.31
C ASP A 254 -15.93 -0.11 -16.13
N LEU A 255 -16.92 0.78 -16.23
CA LEU A 255 -17.99 0.90 -15.25
C LEU A 255 -18.79 -0.38 -15.12
N ASP A 256 -19.24 -0.93 -16.25
CA ASP A 256 -20.00 -2.19 -16.29
C ASP A 256 -19.17 -3.35 -15.70
N ALA A 257 -17.87 -3.41 -16.02
CA ALA A 257 -16.96 -4.41 -15.48
C ALA A 257 -16.86 -4.33 -13.96
N ILE A 258 -16.61 -3.13 -13.40
CA ILE A 258 -16.51 -2.93 -11.95
C ILE A 258 -17.84 -3.23 -11.26
N GLN A 259 -18.97 -2.76 -11.78
CA GLN A 259 -20.28 -3.03 -11.19
C GLN A 259 -20.57 -4.54 -11.13
N LYS A 260 -20.26 -5.28 -12.19
CA LYS A 260 -20.40 -6.73 -12.23
C LYS A 260 -19.53 -7.43 -11.18
N GLU A 261 -18.27 -7.02 -11.06
CA GLU A 261 -17.34 -7.60 -10.09
C GLU A 261 -17.75 -7.27 -8.65
N VAL A 262 -18.14 -6.03 -8.36
CA VAL A 262 -18.63 -5.61 -7.03
C VAL A 262 -19.92 -6.36 -6.66
N ALA A 263 -20.84 -6.55 -7.61
CA ALA A 263 -22.04 -7.33 -7.39
C ALA A 263 -21.72 -8.79 -7.05
N ALA A 264 -20.77 -9.41 -7.76
CA ALA A 264 -20.34 -10.78 -7.49
C ALA A 264 -19.72 -10.91 -6.09
N VAL A 265 -18.81 -10.00 -5.70
CA VAL A 265 -18.20 -9.97 -4.36
C VAL A 265 -19.25 -9.72 -3.28
N SER A 266 -20.20 -8.82 -3.52
CA SER A 266 -21.27 -8.50 -2.57
C SER A 266 -22.19 -9.67 -2.23
N THR A 267 -22.32 -10.63 -3.15
CA THR A 267 -23.13 -11.84 -2.93
C THR A 267 -22.34 -12.99 -2.31
N GLN A 268 -21.03 -13.00 -2.43
CA GLN A 268 -20.17 -14.08 -1.97
C GLN A 268 -19.73 -13.90 -0.51
N ASP A 269 -19.64 -12.66 -0.02
CA ASP A 269 -19.13 -12.36 1.30
C ASP A 269 -20.25 -12.16 2.34
N ASP A 270 -20.01 -12.65 3.54
CA ASP A 270 -20.79 -12.29 4.74
C ASP A 270 -20.27 -10.95 5.30
N TRP A 271 -20.75 -9.85 4.75
CA TRP A 271 -20.31 -8.51 5.09
C TRP A 271 -20.61 -8.11 6.55
N ASP A 272 -21.65 -8.66 7.17
CA ASP A 272 -21.94 -8.43 8.61
C ASP A 272 -20.82 -8.97 9.49
N HIS A 273 -20.12 -10.00 9.01
CA HIS A 273 -18.96 -10.57 9.70
C HIS A 273 -17.67 -9.76 9.45
N TRP A 274 -17.48 -9.28 8.23
CA TRP A 274 -16.25 -8.58 7.81
C TRP A 274 -16.22 -7.09 8.16
N ARG A 275 -17.38 -6.43 8.12
CA ARG A 275 -17.51 -4.98 8.27
C ARG A 275 -18.65 -4.62 9.22
N ARG A 276 -18.53 -3.49 9.92
CA ARG A 276 -19.59 -2.99 10.79
C ARG A 276 -20.42 -1.92 10.09
N LYS A 277 -21.72 -1.92 10.33
CA LYS A 277 -22.64 -0.86 9.86
C LYS A 277 -22.29 0.50 10.46
N ALA A 278 -22.53 1.56 9.69
CA ALA A 278 -22.42 2.93 10.16
C ALA A 278 -23.40 3.19 11.30
N GLY A 279 -22.88 3.71 12.40
CA GLY A 279 -23.70 4.06 13.57
C GLY A 279 -23.96 5.56 13.70
N ILE A 280 -24.77 5.95 14.65
CA ILE A 280 -25.14 7.34 14.96
C ILE A 280 -23.93 8.27 15.03
N GLY A 281 -22.77 7.80 15.55
CA GLY A 281 -21.54 8.58 15.61
C GLY A 281 -21.02 9.02 14.24
N THR A 282 -21.28 8.27 13.17
CA THR A 282 -20.91 8.66 11.80
C THR A 282 -21.77 9.81 11.29
N TYR A 283 -23.06 9.78 11.60
CA TYR A 283 -23.98 10.89 11.24
C TYR A 283 -23.68 12.18 12.03
N ILE A 284 -23.31 12.05 13.31
CA ILE A 284 -22.84 13.20 14.11
C ILE A 284 -21.56 13.77 13.50
N LEU A 285 -20.63 12.91 13.08
CA LEU A 285 -19.41 13.34 12.41
C LEU A 285 -19.71 14.07 11.09
N ALA A 286 -20.64 13.57 10.29
CA ALA A 286 -21.07 14.26 9.06
C ALA A 286 -21.59 15.68 9.38
N GLY A 287 -22.44 15.84 10.40
CA GLY A 287 -22.89 17.14 10.86
C GLY A 287 -21.75 18.07 11.29
N ILE A 288 -20.75 17.54 12.01
CA ILE A 288 -19.55 18.30 12.40
C ILE A 288 -18.75 18.72 11.16
N LEU A 289 -18.46 17.80 10.24
CA LEU A 289 -17.72 18.10 9.02
C LEU A 289 -18.44 19.07 8.10
N TYR A 290 -19.77 19.14 8.17
CA TYR A 290 -20.56 20.13 7.45
C TYR A 290 -20.31 21.56 7.93
N VAL A 291 -20.24 21.77 9.27
CA VAL A 291 -20.16 23.11 9.89
C VAL A 291 -18.73 23.62 10.02
N ILE A 292 -17.72 22.73 10.04
CA ILE A 292 -16.33 23.12 10.26
C ILE A 292 -15.79 23.90 9.05
N PRO A 293 -15.11 25.04 9.29
CA PRO A 293 -14.42 25.77 8.22
C PRO A 293 -13.31 24.92 7.59
N LYS A 294 -13.32 24.81 6.25
CA LYS A 294 -12.45 23.92 5.48
C LYS A 294 -11.20 24.66 4.99
N PHE A 295 -10.38 25.18 5.89
CA PHE A 295 -9.11 25.83 5.57
C PHE A 295 -7.95 25.21 6.35
N GLY A 296 -6.72 25.45 5.88
CA GLY A 296 -5.52 24.83 6.44
C GLY A 296 -5.52 23.31 6.30
N PRO A 297 -5.16 22.55 7.35
CA PRO A 297 -5.17 21.08 7.30
C PRO A 297 -6.56 20.48 7.03
N LEU A 298 -7.64 21.21 7.41
CA LEU A 298 -9.01 20.75 7.20
C LEU A 298 -9.48 20.94 5.74
N SER A 299 -8.72 21.61 4.90
CA SER A 299 -9.02 21.73 3.47
C SER A 299 -8.97 20.37 2.75
N LEU A 300 -8.33 19.35 3.31
CA LEU A 300 -8.36 17.98 2.78
C LEU A 300 -9.77 17.39 2.73
N VAL A 301 -10.66 17.81 3.63
CA VAL A 301 -12.07 17.41 3.61
C VAL A 301 -12.97 18.32 2.78
N ALA A 302 -12.40 19.37 2.15
CA ALA A 302 -13.07 20.17 1.14
C ALA A 302 -12.99 19.46 -0.23
N ILE A 303 -13.61 18.29 -0.31
CA ILE A 303 -13.57 17.46 -1.50
C ILE A 303 -14.46 18.06 -2.57
N LYS A 304 -13.93 18.06 -3.78
CA LYS A 304 -14.64 18.36 -5.01
C LYS A 304 -14.91 17.04 -5.71
N ASP A 305 -16.14 16.91 -6.23
CA ASP A 305 -16.48 15.69 -6.96
C ASP A 305 -15.66 15.57 -8.23
N PRO A 306 -15.23 14.33 -8.58
CA PRO A 306 -14.57 14.09 -9.85
C PRO A 306 -15.47 14.49 -11.04
N THR A 307 -14.87 14.97 -12.10
CA THR A 307 -15.57 15.09 -13.38
C THR A 307 -15.75 13.73 -14.02
N SER A 308 -16.69 13.58 -14.96
CA SER A 308 -16.91 12.31 -15.67
C SER A 308 -15.65 11.80 -16.37
N ALA A 309 -14.79 12.69 -16.83
CA ALA A 309 -13.52 12.32 -17.46
C ALA A 309 -12.53 11.74 -16.44
N THR A 310 -12.33 12.41 -15.31
CA THR A 310 -11.39 11.96 -14.27
C THR A 310 -11.87 10.70 -13.56
N GLU A 311 -13.19 10.53 -13.43
CA GLU A 311 -13.78 9.29 -12.93
C GLU A 311 -13.60 8.13 -13.91
N ALA A 312 -13.75 8.36 -15.21
CA ALA A 312 -13.51 7.33 -16.23
C ALA A 312 -12.05 6.84 -16.20
N ASP A 313 -11.07 7.77 -16.10
CA ASP A 313 -9.66 7.42 -15.96
C ASP A 313 -9.41 6.61 -14.68
N TYR A 314 -10.05 6.99 -13.58
CA TYR A 314 -9.96 6.24 -12.32
C TYR A 314 -10.52 4.82 -12.44
N LEU A 315 -11.74 4.65 -12.98
CA LEU A 315 -12.36 3.33 -13.17
C LEU A 315 -11.49 2.45 -14.07
N HIS A 316 -10.97 3.01 -15.16
CA HIS A 316 -10.04 2.32 -16.05
C HIS A 316 -8.80 1.84 -15.27
N SER A 317 -8.22 2.69 -14.44
CA SER A 317 -7.03 2.34 -13.65
C SER A 317 -7.29 1.22 -12.63
N VAL A 318 -8.49 1.17 -12.02
CA VAL A 318 -8.91 0.08 -11.12
C VAL A 318 -9.04 -1.25 -11.88
N VAL A 319 -9.65 -1.24 -13.06
CA VAL A 319 -9.75 -2.44 -13.92
C VAL A 319 -8.37 -2.94 -14.31
N GLN A 320 -7.48 -2.04 -14.73
CA GLN A 320 -6.10 -2.38 -15.09
C GLN A 320 -5.31 -2.93 -13.89
N SER A 321 -5.44 -2.30 -12.73
CA SER A 321 -4.76 -2.73 -11.49
C SER A 321 -5.24 -4.12 -11.05
N THR A 322 -6.55 -4.37 -11.11
CA THR A 322 -7.14 -5.67 -10.77
C THR A 322 -6.67 -6.76 -11.74
N ALA A 323 -6.68 -6.47 -13.05
CA ALA A 323 -6.17 -7.40 -14.06
C ALA A 323 -4.68 -7.69 -13.89
N ALA A 324 -3.87 -6.66 -13.63
CA ALA A 324 -2.44 -6.80 -13.39
C ALA A 324 -2.14 -7.63 -12.13
N LEU A 325 -2.92 -7.44 -11.05
CA LEU A 325 -2.79 -8.21 -9.82
C LEU A 325 -3.16 -9.69 -10.05
N ARG A 326 -4.28 -9.96 -10.72
CA ARG A 326 -4.66 -11.33 -11.11
C ARG A 326 -3.57 -12.01 -11.94
N HIS A 327 -3.03 -11.30 -12.93
CA HIS A 327 -1.95 -11.82 -13.77
C HIS A 327 -0.67 -12.10 -12.96
N ALA A 328 -0.30 -11.22 -12.04
CA ALA A 328 0.83 -11.44 -11.15
C ALA A 328 0.61 -12.67 -10.26
N LEU A 329 -0.55 -12.78 -9.60
CA LEU A 329 -0.88 -13.89 -8.70
C LEU A 329 -0.99 -15.24 -9.43
N ALA A 330 -1.49 -15.26 -10.67
CA ALA A 330 -1.55 -16.49 -11.47
C ALA A 330 -0.18 -17.13 -11.71
N ARG A 331 0.90 -16.34 -11.70
CA ARG A 331 2.27 -16.85 -11.83
C ARG A 331 2.76 -17.56 -10.57
N PHE A 332 2.20 -17.24 -9.40
CA PHE A 332 2.52 -17.89 -8.12
C PHE A 332 1.68 -19.15 -7.88
N THR A 333 0.50 -19.24 -8.50
CA THR A 333 -0.41 -20.36 -8.33
C THR A 333 0.03 -21.49 -9.26
N PRO A 334 0.34 -22.71 -8.75
CA PRO A 334 0.63 -23.83 -9.62
C PRO A 334 -0.59 -24.15 -10.51
N PRO A 335 -0.37 -24.62 -11.75
CA PRO A 335 -1.49 -25.05 -12.58
C PRO A 335 -2.27 -26.16 -11.86
N PRO A 336 -3.60 -26.21 -12.00
CA PRO A 336 -4.39 -27.29 -11.42
C PRO A 336 -3.82 -28.64 -11.87
N PRO A 337 -3.76 -29.66 -11.00
CA PRO A 337 -3.26 -30.96 -11.38
C PRO A 337 -4.09 -31.46 -12.57
N VAL A 338 -3.39 -31.84 -13.64
CA VAL A 338 -4.03 -32.50 -14.79
C VAL A 338 -4.73 -33.73 -14.23
N ARG A 339 -6.05 -33.74 -14.26
CA ARG A 339 -6.82 -34.93 -13.86
C ARG A 339 -6.42 -36.05 -14.82
N SER A 340 -5.49 -36.90 -14.38
CA SER A 340 -5.28 -38.19 -15.00
C SER A 340 -6.56 -38.97 -14.80
N THR A 341 -7.16 -39.45 -15.89
CA THR A 341 -8.30 -40.38 -15.86
C THR A 341 -7.93 -41.78 -15.35
N ALA A 342 -6.73 -41.96 -14.82
CA ALA A 342 -6.34 -43.16 -14.09
C ALA A 342 -6.97 -43.13 -12.69
N ILE A 343 -7.72 -44.17 -12.37
CA ILE A 343 -8.36 -44.45 -11.08
C ILE A 343 -7.31 -44.28 -9.98
N ALA A 344 -7.34 -43.16 -9.27
CA ALA A 344 -6.44 -42.87 -8.18
C ALA A 344 -6.97 -43.56 -6.92
N SER A 345 -6.20 -44.47 -6.37
CA SER A 345 -6.22 -44.87 -4.97
C SER A 345 -6.19 -43.62 -4.09
N GLN A 346 -7.00 -43.61 -3.04
CA GLN A 346 -7.13 -42.48 -2.11
C GLN A 346 -5.73 -42.05 -1.58
N PRO A 347 -5.42 -40.77 -1.52
CA PRO A 347 -4.18 -40.32 -0.91
C PRO A 347 -4.24 -40.49 0.62
N ASP A 348 -3.15 -40.99 1.16
CA ASP A 348 -2.87 -41.13 2.58
C ASP A 348 -3.04 -39.76 3.30
N PRO A 349 -3.83 -39.67 4.40
CA PRO A 349 -4.04 -38.45 5.15
C PRO A 349 -2.81 -37.87 5.85
N GLN A 350 -1.64 -38.51 5.75
CA GLN A 350 -0.38 -38.06 6.35
C GLN A 350 0.56 -37.33 5.38
N GLN A 351 0.08 -36.79 4.27
CA GLN A 351 0.96 -35.97 3.43
C GLN A 351 1.37 -34.69 4.16
N GLN A 352 2.67 -34.68 4.47
CA GLN A 352 3.44 -33.67 5.16
C GLN A 352 3.11 -32.26 4.74
N LYS A 353 2.96 -31.36 5.75
CA LYS A 353 3.10 -29.90 5.53
C LYS A 353 4.36 -29.66 4.70
N PRO A 354 4.30 -28.89 3.59
CA PRO A 354 5.50 -28.51 2.87
C PRO A 354 6.47 -27.84 3.84
N SER A 355 7.72 -28.26 3.78
CA SER A 355 8.75 -27.67 4.64
C SER A 355 9.02 -26.25 4.18
N PRO A 356 9.35 -25.31 5.07
CA PRO A 356 9.70 -23.92 4.71
C PRO A 356 10.76 -23.82 3.62
N THR A 357 11.61 -24.82 3.48
CA THR A 357 12.65 -24.91 2.46
C THR A 357 12.10 -25.22 1.06
N GLN A 358 10.99 -25.96 0.95
CA GLN A 358 10.33 -26.27 -0.33
C GLN A 358 9.56 -25.06 -0.86
N ASP A 359 8.95 -24.27 0.02
CA ASP A 359 8.29 -23.02 -0.34
C ASP A 359 9.29 -21.97 -0.83
N LEU A 360 10.47 -21.90 -0.20
CA LEU A 360 11.55 -21.04 -0.63
C LEU A 360 12.07 -21.41 -2.03
N ALA A 361 12.24 -22.72 -2.30
CA ALA A 361 12.67 -23.20 -3.62
C ALA A 361 11.64 -22.90 -4.72
N ALA A 362 10.34 -23.03 -4.42
CA ALA A 362 9.27 -22.70 -5.36
C ALA A 362 9.18 -21.20 -5.65
N LEU A 363 9.39 -20.35 -4.64
CA LEU A 363 9.48 -18.90 -4.81
C LEU A 363 10.74 -18.49 -5.59
N GLN A 364 11.88 -19.10 -5.32
CA GLN A 364 13.11 -18.89 -6.09
C GLN A 364 12.95 -19.29 -7.55
N ALA A 365 12.32 -20.45 -7.83
CA ALA A 365 12.01 -20.91 -9.18
C ALA A 365 11.03 -19.97 -9.90
N PHE A 366 10.08 -19.39 -9.18
CA PHE A 366 9.18 -18.37 -9.70
C PHE A 366 9.94 -17.10 -10.11
N PHE A 367 10.77 -16.56 -9.22
CA PHE A 367 11.54 -15.35 -9.47
C PHE A 367 12.58 -15.53 -10.58
N SER A 368 13.11 -16.74 -10.79
CA SER A 368 14.04 -17.05 -11.89
C SER A 368 13.41 -16.97 -13.29
N LYS A 369 12.07 -16.93 -13.40
CA LYS A 369 11.37 -16.77 -14.69
C LYS A 369 11.26 -15.33 -15.18
N PHE A 370 11.66 -14.34 -14.39
CA PHE A 370 11.70 -12.95 -14.79
C PHE A 370 12.95 -12.63 -15.61
N ARG A 371 12.86 -11.58 -16.44
CA ARG A 371 13.99 -11.13 -17.28
C ARG A 371 15.20 -10.72 -16.45
N ASP A 372 14.99 -10.19 -15.25
CA ASP A 372 16.03 -9.85 -14.30
C ASP A 372 15.87 -10.67 -13.02
N PRO A 373 16.68 -11.73 -12.82
CA PRO A 373 16.62 -12.53 -11.59
C PRO A 373 16.98 -11.76 -10.32
N GLN A 374 17.68 -10.63 -10.45
CA GLN A 374 18.07 -9.79 -9.31
C GLN A 374 16.90 -8.89 -8.89
N HIS A 375 16.06 -8.47 -9.85
CA HIS A 375 14.88 -7.64 -9.65
C HIS A 375 13.65 -8.28 -10.27
N PRO A 376 13.10 -9.35 -9.66
CA PRO A 376 11.94 -10.07 -10.20
C PRO A 376 10.69 -9.18 -10.40
N LEU A 377 10.55 -8.14 -9.57
CA LEU A 377 9.64 -7.02 -9.80
C LEU A 377 10.51 -5.78 -10.08
N PRO A 378 10.19 -5.00 -11.12
CA PRO A 378 10.92 -3.77 -11.41
C PRO A 378 10.87 -2.80 -10.22
N ASN A 379 11.97 -2.14 -9.94
CA ASN A 379 11.96 -1.04 -8.97
C ASN A 379 11.38 0.20 -9.64
N ARG A 380 10.20 0.61 -9.20
CA ARG A 380 9.47 1.78 -9.72
C ARG A 380 9.41 2.88 -8.67
N ASP A 381 9.32 4.11 -9.10
CA ASP A 381 8.69 5.10 -8.27
C ASP A 381 7.16 4.96 -8.41
N LEU A 382 6.49 4.83 -7.28
CA LEU A 382 5.06 4.50 -7.30
C LEU A 382 4.19 5.71 -7.68
N ASP A 383 4.71 6.93 -7.55
CA ASP A 383 3.95 8.14 -7.93
C ASP A 383 3.87 8.35 -9.44
N THR A 384 4.84 7.90 -10.20
CA THR A 384 4.82 8.02 -11.67
C THR A 384 4.60 6.69 -12.37
N GLY A 385 4.70 5.57 -11.63
CA GLY A 385 4.66 4.22 -12.18
C GLY A 385 5.88 3.85 -13.03
N SER A 386 6.88 4.74 -13.12
CA SER A 386 8.06 4.58 -13.96
C SER A 386 9.15 3.78 -13.25
N VAL A 387 9.96 3.05 -14.00
CA VAL A 387 11.18 2.44 -13.47
C VAL A 387 12.12 3.54 -12.97
N VAL A 388 12.67 3.37 -11.77
CA VAL A 388 13.50 4.38 -11.12
C VAL A 388 14.73 4.72 -11.97
N LYS A 389 14.94 6.03 -12.15
CA LYS A 389 16.09 6.57 -12.90
C LYS A 389 16.47 7.92 -12.30
N LEU A 390 17.76 8.14 -12.10
CA LEU A 390 18.29 9.40 -11.60
C LEU A 390 17.87 10.57 -12.50
N GLY A 391 17.30 11.61 -11.89
CA GLY A 391 16.79 12.81 -12.56
C GLY A 391 15.36 12.70 -13.10
N ALA A 392 14.74 11.52 -13.06
CA ALA A 392 13.38 11.34 -13.55
C ALA A 392 12.32 11.87 -12.57
N TYR A 393 12.54 11.67 -11.27
CA TYR A 393 11.61 12.10 -10.23
C TYR A 393 12.33 12.58 -8.96
N SER A 394 12.08 13.82 -8.57
CA SER A 394 12.83 14.50 -7.52
C SER A 394 12.72 13.84 -6.13
N LEU A 395 11.57 13.24 -5.78
CA LEU A 395 11.43 12.52 -4.51
C LEU A 395 12.20 11.22 -4.49
N THR A 396 12.33 10.53 -5.63
CA THR A 396 13.17 9.35 -5.79
C THR A 396 14.64 9.73 -5.58
N ASP A 397 15.12 10.77 -6.27
CA ASP A 397 16.50 11.25 -6.15
C ASP A 397 16.85 11.61 -4.70
N LEU A 398 15.97 12.39 -4.06
CA LEU A 398 16.14 12.80 -2.67
C LEU A 398 16.12 11.61 -1.70
N THR A 399 15.29 10.61 -1.96
CA THR A 399 15.16 9.44 -1.09
C THR A 399 16.37 8.52 -1.22
N TYR A 400 16.89 8.32 -2.44
CA TYR A 400 18.17 7.62 -2.65
C TYR A 400 19.34 8.32 -1.96
N ALA A 401 19.44 9.65 -2.08
CA ALA A 401 20.50 10.42 -1.42
C ALA A 401 20.42 10.31 0.12
N ARG A 402 19.22 10.40 0.69
CA ARG A 402 19.00 10.23 2.13
C ARG A 402 19.31 8.80 2.61
N LEU A 403 18.96 7.79 1.83
CA LEU A 403 19.33 6.41 2.16
C LEU A 403 20.84 6.23 2.13
N LEU A 404 21.51 6.69 1.08
CA LEU A 404 22.96 6.66 0.95
C LEU A 404 23.62 7.30 2.17
N HIS A 405 23.22 8.52 2.52
CA HIS A 405 23.73 9.24 3.70
C HIS A 405 23.47 8.47 5.00
N LYS A 406 22.30 7.85 5.15
CA LYS A 406 21.97 7.06 6.36
C LYS A 406 22.85 5.82 6.48
N LEU A 407 23.14 5.12 5.39
CA LEU A 407 23.98 3.93 5.39
C LEU A 407 25.44 4.28 5.74
N THR A 408 25.96 5.36 5.16
CA THR A 408 27.37 5.74 5.30
C THR A 408 27.72 6.33 6.69
N ARG A 409 26.71 6.67 7.52
CA ARG A 409 26.93 7.07 8.91
C ARG A 409 27.49 5.97 9.82
N GLN A 410 27.39 4.72 9.39
CA GLN A 410 27.93 3.56 10.12
C GLN A 410 28.80 2.71 9.18
N PRO A 411 29.98 3.23 8.75
CA PRO A 411 30.75 2.64 7.66
C PRO A 411 31.32 1.24 7.95
N SER A 412 31.43 0.87 9.21
CA SER A 412 31.87 -0.47 9.63
C SER A 412 30.73 -1.50 9.70
N GLN A 413 29.47 -1.07 9.61
CA GLN A 413 28.33 -1.98 9.66
C GLN A 413 28.17 -2.67 8.32
N PRO A 414 28.16 -4.01 8.27
CA PRO A 414 27.87 -4.73 7.03
C PRO A 414 26.44 -4.47 6.56
N ILE A 415 26.27 -4.28 5.26
CA ILE A 415 24.96 -4.11 4.63
C ILE A 415 24.72 -5.20 3.57
N PRO A 416 23.47 -5.55 3.24
CA PRO A 416 23.18 -6.51 2.18
C PRO A 416 23.81 -6.09 0.84
N PRO A 417 24.43 -7.04 0.08
CA PRO A 417 25.14 -6.69 -1.14
C PRO A 417 24.24 -6.07 -2.22
N GLY A 418 22.97 -6.43 -2.26
CA GLY A 418 21.99 -5.90 -3.20
C GLY A 418 21.80 -4.39 -3.09
N ILE A 419 21.61 -3.87 -1.86
CA ILE A 419 21.43 -2.42 -1.68
C ILE A 419 22.69 -1.64 -2.02
N LYS A 420 23.89 -2.15 -1.67
CA LYS A 420 25.15 -1.53 -2.03
C LYS A 420 25.30 -1.40 -3.55
N ARG A 421 25.07 -2.50 -4.29
CA ARG A 421 25.10 -2.55 -5.74
C ARG A 421 24.13 -1.54 -6.36
N ASP A 422 22.88 -1.55 -5.91
CA ASP A 422 21.80 -0.77 -6.54
C ASP A 422 21.94 0.73 -6.29
N VAL A 423 22.40 1.13 -5.09
CA VAL A 423 22.69 2.55 -4.80
C VAL A 423 23.88 3.04 -5.62
N LEU A 424 24.94 2.24 -5.73
CA LEU A 424 26.09 2.58 -6.59
C LEU A 424 25.67 2.69 -8.06
N ALA A 425 24.84 1.75 -8.56
CA ALA A 425 24.33 1.78 -9.92
C ALA A 425 23.43 2.99 -10.19
N TYR A 426 22.58 3.38 -9.22
CA TYR A 426 21.70 4.53 -9.34
C TYR A 426 22.47 5.83 -9.59
N PHE A 427 23.58 6.04 -8.90
CA PHE A 427 24.40 7.25 -8.99
C PHE A 427 25.59 7.12 -9.97
N ALA A 428 25.75 5.99 -10.66
CA ALA A 428 26.94 5.74 -11.49
C ALA A 428 27.14 6.75 -12.64
N ASN A 429 26.04 7.19 -13.25
CA ASN A 429 26.07 8.08 -14.43
C ASN A 429 25.05 9.21 -14.29
N PRO A 430 25.33 10.22 -13.45
CA PRO A 430 24.41 11.34 -13.29
C PRO A 430 24.32 12.17 -14.57
N PRO A 431 23.11 12.43 -15.11
CA PRO A 431 22.91 13.34 -16.22
C PRO A 431 23.42 14.76 -15.89
N SER A 432 24.06 15.41 -16.82
CA SER A 432 24.65 16.75 -16.60
C SER A 432 23.61 17.82 -16.22
N ASP A 433 22.38 17.69 -16.73
CA ASP A 433 21.28 18.58 -16.40
C ASP A 433 20.76 18.34 -14.97
N VAL A 434 20.86 17.15 -14.43
CA VAL A 434 20.53 16.84 -13.03
C VAL A 434 21.59 17.45 -12.12
N VAL A 435 22.86 17.26 -12.42
CA VAL A 435 23.98 17.84 -11.65
C VAL A 435 23.89 19.37 -11.62
N SER A 436 23.44 20.00 -12.70
CA SER A 436 23.30 21.44 -12.78
C SER A 436 22.07 22.03 -12.08
N ARG A 437 21.00 21.23 -11.88
CA ARG A 437 19.78 21.67 -11.19
C ARG A 437 19.89 21.56 -9.68
N GLU A 438 20.69 20.63 -9.17
CA GLU A 438 20.80 20.39 -7.74
C GLU A 438 21.87 21.30 -7.12
N PRO A 439 21.69 21.76 -5.88
CA PRO A 439 22.73 22.53 -5.17
C PRO A 439 24.08 21.80 -5.14
N ALA A 440 25.13 22.47 -5.52
CA ALA A 440 26.49 21.90 -5.51
C ALA A 440 26.90 21.20 -4.20
N PRO A 441 26.52 21.70 -2.98
CA PRO A 441 26.78 21.00 -1.72
C PRO A 441 26.16 19.61 -1.67
N MET A 442 24.95 19.40 -2.21
CA MET A 442 24.27 18.12 -2.20
C MET A 442 25.04 17.06 -3.03
N TRP A 443 25.52 17.44 -4.21
CA TRP A 443 26.35 16.53 -5.02
C TRP A 443 27.69 16.22 -4.37
N ALA A 444 28.32 17.17 -3.67
CA ALA A 444 29.54 16.92 -2.95
C ALA A 444 29.33 15.90 -1.80
N GLU A 445 28.19 15.98 -1.08
CA GLU A 445 27.82 14.99 -0.08
C GLU A 445 27.57 13.61 -0.70
N VAL A 446 26.79 13.54 -1.76
CA VAL A 446 26.53 12.28 -2.49
C VAL A 446 27.82 11.63 -2.94
N GLN A 447 28.76 12.39 -3.51
CA GLN A 447 30.06 11.86 -3.96
C GLN A 447 30.90 11.35 -2.78
N ALA A 448 30.94 12.08 -1.68
CA ALA A 448 31.67 11.67 -0.48
C ALA A 448 31.08 10.37 0.11
N ASP A 449 29.75 10.30 0.20
CA ASP A 449 29.04 9.14 0.71
C ASP A 449 29.19 7.91 -0.22
N LEU A 450 29.26 8.08 -1.55
CA LEU A 450 29.52 7.00 -2.48
C LEU A 450 30.92 6.38 -2.29
N ILE A 451 31.92 7.19 -1.99
CA ILE A 451 33.27 6.72 -1.66
C ILE A 451 33.23 5.84 -0.40
N VAL A 452 32.50 6.29 0.64
CA VAL A 452 32.32 5.52 1.87
C VAL A 452 31.59 4.22 1.57
N LEU A 453 30.43 4.28 0.87
CA LEU A 453 29.62 3.12 0.52
C LEU A 453 30.43 2.06 -0.26
N THR A 454 31.27 2.49 -1.17
CA THR A 454 32.14 1.59 -1.98
C THR A 454 33.04 0.75 -1.07
N ASN A 455 33.51 1.30 0.03
CA ASN A 455 34.42 0.64 0.97
C ASN A 455 33.68 -0.10 2.11
N MET A 456 32.37 0.04 2.25
CA MET A 456 31.59 -0.64 3.31
C MET A 456 31.59 -2.16 3.12
N PRO A 457 31.68 -2.94 4.21
CA PRO A 457 31.54 -4.38 4.16
C PRO A 457 30.12 -4.79 3.76
N THR A 458 30.00 -5.97 3.17
CA THR A 458 28.68 -6.57 2.86
C THR A 458 28.43 -7.78 3.73
N SER A 459 27.16 -7.96 4.15
CA SER A 459 26.71 -9.16 4.84
C SER A 459 26.04 -10.11 3.85
N ASN A 460 26.13 -11.41 4.11
CA ASN A 460 25.42 -12.43 3.35
C ASN A 460 24.11 -12.82 4.01
N GLU A 461 23.93 -12.51 5.29
CA GLU A 461 22.77 -12.88 6.09
C GLU A 461 22.14 -11.65 6.76
N PRO A 462 20.82 -11.63 6.92
CA PRO A 462 20.15 -10.59 7.69
C PRO A 462 20.60 -10.66 9.17
N GLU A 463 20.67 -9.51 9.83
CA GLU A 463 20.89 -9.48 11.27
C GLU A 463 19.82 -10.27 12.02
N PRO A 464 20.20 -10.98 13.10
CA PRO A 464 19.21 -11.62 13.97
C PRO A 464 18.34 -10.54 14.62
N TYR A 465 17.03 -10.57 14.32
CA TYR A 465 16.08 -9.69 14.98
C TYR A 465 15.76 -10.22 16.38
N PRO A 466 15.59 -9.32 17.36
CA PRO A 466 14.99 -9.70 18.61
C PRO A 466 13.63 -10.35 18.33
N THR A 467 13.34 -11.45 19.02
CA THR A 467 12.03 -12.13 18.94
C THR A 467 10.98 -11.19 19.51
N TYR A 468 10.30 -10.46 18.63
CA TYR A 468 9.10 -9.75 19.01
C TYR A 468 7.98 -10.77 19.11
N GLY A 469 7.35 -10.84 20.26
CA GLY A 469 6.09 -11.56 20.35
C GLY A 469 5.09 -10.95 19.35
N ASP A 470 4.22 -11.75 18.80
CA ASP A 470 3.09 -11.31 17.95
C ASP A 470 2.05 -10.47 18.72
N ASP A 471 2.43 -9.95 19.88
CA ASP A 471 1.57 -9.25 20.84
C ASP A 471 0.84 -8.02 20.27
N LEU A 472 1.30 -7.50 19.13
CA LEU A 472 0.59 -6.44 18.42
C LEU A 472 -0.63 -6.96 17.63
N ASN A 473 -0.74 -8.28 17.44
CA ASN A 473 -1.83 -8.91 16.72
C ASN A 473 -2.96 -9.40 17.64
N THR A 474 -2.76 -9.41 18.96
CA THR A 474 -3.65 -10.06 19.93
C THR A 474 -4.63 -9.13 20.63
N SER A 475 -4.65 -7.83 20.38
CA SER A 475 -5.66 -6.95 20.95
C SER A 475 -6.72 -6.58 19.90
N GLU A 476 -7.87 -7.16 20.05
CA GLU A 476 -9.14 -6.74 19.48
C GLU A 476 -9.49 -5.28 19.75
#